data_945394b8425af55f17fa7b7c05acbc16
#
_entry.id   945394b8425af55f17fa7b7c05acbc16
#
_cell.length_a   1.000
_cell.length_b   1.000
_cell.length_c   1.000
_cell.angle_alpha   90.00
_cell.angle_beta   90.00
_cell.angle_gamma   90.00
#
_symmetry.space_group_name_H-M   'P 1'
#
loop_
_entity.id
_entity.type
_entity.pdbx_description
1 polymer ?
#
loop_
_entity_poly.entity_id
_entity_poly.type
_entity_poly.pdbx_seq_one_letter_code
_entity_poly.pdbx_strand_id
1 'polypeptide(L)'
;EDKDFMESYCKENGIEVEWKKDGIVRLTQHRPAIKKHPVTGERLWFNQVDQFYPAAMYEEEIYETLLVMNGGEEDALPMFSRFADGTEIKKEYIENIIQVLDDITVPVPWQKGDLLMVDNMTALHGRLPFTGDRSILASMG
;
A
#
# COMPACT_ATOMS: atom_id res chain seq x y z
N GLU A 1 12.70 2.87 22.06
CA GLU A 1 11.55 3.33 21.25
C GLU A 1 10.41 3.61 22.23
N ASP A 2 9.77 4.76 22.06
CA ASP A 2 8.74 5.26 22.98
C ASP A 2 7.37 4.73 22.55
N LYS A 3 6.84 3.77 23.31
CA LYS A 3 5.53 3.18 23.06
C LYS A 3 4.40 4.20 23.21
N ASP A 4 4.48 5.03 24.21
CA ASP A 4 3.44 6.01 24.51
C ASP A 4 3.32 7.05 23.38
N PHE A 5 4.46 7.47 22.84
CA PHE A 5 4.50 8.34 21.67
C PHE A 5 3.85 7.67 20.44
N MET A 6 4.20 6.42 20.18
CA MET A 6 3.65 5.67 19.04
C MET A 6 2.13 5.49 19.18
N GLU A 7 1.65 5.10 20.35
CA GLU A 7 0.22 4.92 20.61
C GLU A 7 -0.56 6.23 20.47
N SER A 8 0.00 7.32 20.99
CA SER A 8 -0.59 8.66 20.84
C SER A 8 -0.69 9.07 19.39
N TYR A 9 0.39 8.92 18.63
CA TYR A 9 0.42 9.20 17.19
C TYR A 9 -0.61 8.36 16.43
N CYS A 10 -0.66 7.06 16.69
CA CYS A 10 -1.61 6.16 16.04
C CYS A 10 -3.06 6.56 16.33
N LYS A 11 -3.36 6.85 17.58
CA LYS A 11 -4.69 7.29 18.01
C LYS A 11 -5.12 8.59 17.32
N GLU A 12 -4.24 9.58 17.25
CA GLU A 12 -4.50 10.86 16.57
C GLU A 12 -4.74 10.69 15.07
N ASN A 13 -4.14 9.67 14.46
CA ASN A 13 -4.26 9.36 13.03
C ASN A 13 -5.30 8.28 12.69
N GLY A 14 -6.10 7.84 13.68
CA GLY A 14 -7.13 6.83 13.48
C GLY A 14 -6.56 5.45 13.11
N ILE A 15 -5.41 5.11 13.66
CA ILE A 15 -4.74 3.82 13.48
C ILE A 15 -4.96 2.98 14.74
N GLU A 16 -5.48 1.80 14.59
CA GLU A 16 -5.64 0.85 15.69
C GLU A 16 -4.31 0.15 15.98
N VAL A 17 -3.94 0.04 17.24
CA VAL A 17 -2.70 -0.57 17.70
C VAL A 17 -3.02 -1.81 18.52
N GLU A 18 -2.47 -2.94 18.14
CA GLU A 18 -2.56 -4.19 18.90
C GLU A 18 -1.15 -4.72 19.17
N TRP A 19 -0.77 -4.74 20.44
CA TRP A 19 0.48 -5.37 20.87
C TRP A 19 0.31 -6.88 20.96
N LYS A 20 1.06 -7.60 20.16
CA LYS A 20 1.14 -9.06 20.20
C LYS A 20 2.15 -9.52 21.26
N LYS A 21 2.18 -10.82 21.50
CA LYS A 21 3.26 -11.45 22.27
C LYS A 21 4.59 -11.15 21.59
N ASP A 22 5.66 -11.15 22.35
CA ASP A 22 7.05 -10.94 21.89
C ASP A 22 7.35 -9.52 21.36
N GLY A 23 6.49 -8.55 21.69
CA GLY A 23 6.73 -7.15 21.33
C GLY A 23 6.41 -6.78 19.88
N ILE A 24 5.84 -7.70 19.13
CA ILE A 24 5.31 -7.40 17.79
C ILE A 24 4.10 -6.49 17.92
N VAL A 25 3.97 -5.52 17.01
CA VAL A 25 2.83 -4.63 16.93
C VAL A 25 2.07 -4.84 15.63
N ARG A 26 0.75 -4.94 15.71
CA ARG A 26 -0.15 -4.84 14.55
C ARG A 26 -0.76 -3.46 14.50
N LEU A 27 -0.67 -2.82 13.33
CA LEU A 27 -1.31 -1.54 13.04
C LEU A 27 -2.42 -1.76 12.01
N THR A 28 -3.65 -1.42 12.39
CA THR A 28 -4.80 -1.54 11.48
C THR A 28 -5.31 -0.16 11.09
N GLN A 29 -5.46 0.06 9.80
CA GLN A 29 -5.94 1.31 9.23
C GLN A 29 -7.18 1.05 8.36
N HIS A 30 -8.27 1.76 8.65
CA HIS A 30 -9.47 1.78 7.82
C HIS A 30 -9.35 2.88 6.77
N ARG A 31 -9.25 2.50 5.51
CA ARG A 31 -9.07 3.44 4.39
C ARG A 31 -10.17 3.23 3.35
N PRO A 32 -10.86 4.30 2.92
CA PRO A 32 -11.82 4.19 1.84
C PRO A 32 -11.09 3.91 0.51
N ALA A 33 -11.68 3.08 -0.34
CA ALA A 33 -11.19 2.85 -1.68
C ALA A 33 -11.36 4.07 -2.60
N ILE A 34 -12.42 4.83 -2.35
CA ILE A 34 -12.79 6.00 -3.15
C ILE A 34 -12.79 7.25 -2.27
N LYS A 35 -12.13 8.29 -2.73
CA LYS A 35 -12.21 9.63 -2.13
C LYS A 35 -12.74 10.65 -3.13
N LYS A 36 -13.28 11.76 -2.61
CA LYS A 36 -13.58 12.93 -3.42
C LYS A 36 -12.37 13.85 -3.46
N HIS A 37 -12.03 14.30 -4.65
CA HIS A 37 -10.99 15.32 -4.80
C HIS A 37 -11.44 16.64 -4.13
N PRO A 38 -10.61 17.28 -3.30
CA PRO A 38 -11.02 18.43 -2.51
C PRO A 38 -11.36 19.67 -3.35
N VAL A 39 -10.81 19.80 -4.54
CA VAL A 39 -11.02 20.93 -5.44
C VAL A 39 -12.07 20.63 -6.50
N THR A 40 -11.95 19.50 -7.22
CA THR A 40 -12.84 19.17 -8.34
C THR A 40 -14.13 18.47 -7.92
N GLY A 41 -14.13 17.82 -6.73
CA GLY A 41 -15.27 17.03 -6.24
C GLY A 41 -15.42 15.67 -6.92
N GLU A 42 -14.55 15.31 -7.85
CA GLU A 42 -14.56 14.03 -8.55
C GLU A 42 -14.30 12.87 -7.59
N ARG A 43 -14.95 11.75 -7.86
CA ARG A 43 -14.70 10.51 -7.13
C ARG A 43 -13.52 9.80 -7.75
N LEU A 44 -12.47 9.60 -6.96
CA LEU A 44 -11.22 9.03 -7.41
C LEU A 44 -10.91 7.74 -6.64
N TRP A 45 -10.31 6.78 -7.32
CA TRP A 45 -9.65 5.67 -6.65
C TRP A 45 -8.46 6.23 -5.86
N PHE A 46 -8.47 6.01 -4.55
CA PHE A 46 -7.42 6.50 -3.66
C PHE A 46 -7.06 5.41 -2.63
N ASN A 47 -6.52 4.32 -3.13
CA ASN A 47 -6.17 3.16 -2.34
C ASN A 47 -4.99 2.42 -2.98
N GLN A 48 -4.25 1.69 -2.16
CA GLN A 48 -3.08 0.90 -2.56
C GLN A 48 -3.24 -0.54 -2.07
N VAL A 49 -4.45 -1.08 -2.10
CA VAL A 49 -4.76 -2.43 -1.62
C VAL A 49 -3.92 -3.50 -2.32
N ASP A 50 -3.58 -3.30 -3.59
CA ASP A 50 -2.69 -4.14 -4.37
C ASP A 50 -1.31 -4.31 -3.73
N GLN A 51 -0.79 -3.27 -3.07
CA GLN A 51 0.51 -3.28 -2.39
C GLN A 51 0.46 -3.88 -0.98
N PHE A 52 -0.73 -4.12 -0.44
CA PHE A 52 -0.96 -4.71 0.88
C PHE A 52 -1.66 -6.06 0.81
N TYR A 53 -1.66 -6.69 -0.36
CA TYR A 53 -2.26 -8.00 -0.58
C TYR A 53 -1.16 -9.04 -0.90
N PRO A 54 -0.71 -9.85 0.09
CA PRO A 54 0.48 -10.69 -0.04
C PRO A 54 0.43 -11.66 -1.20
N ALA A 55 -0.72 -12.30 -1.46
CA ALA A 55 -0.88 -13.26 -2.55
C ALA A 55 -0.75 -12.63 -3.97
N ALA A 56 -0.75 -11.29 -4.09
CA ALA A 56 -0.48 -10.60 -5.34
C ALA A 56 0.93 -9.97 -5.38
N MET A 57 1.55 -9.80 -4.21
CA MET A 57 2.89 -9.21 -4.10
C MET A 57 4.02 -10.21 -4.29
N TYR A 58 3.78 -11.45 -3.94
CA TYR A 58 4.78 -12.51 -3.94
C TYR A 58 4.42 -13.61 -4.93
N GLU A 59 5.45 -14.24 -5.49
CA GLU A 59 5.27 -15.50 -6.20
C GLU A 59 4.70 -16.56 -5.25
N GLU A 60 3.90 -17.49 -5.78
CA GLU A 60 3.13 -18.47 -5.00
C GLU A 60 4.00 -19.24 -3.99
N GLU A 61 5.18 -19.70 -4.41
CA GLU A 61 6.12 -20.44 -3.54
C GLU A 61 6.62 -19.58 -2.36
N ILE A 62 6.87 -18.28 -2.61
CA ILE A 62 7.30 -17.34 -1.57
C ILE A 62 6.15 -17.07 -0.61
N TYR A 63 4.95 -16.84 -1.15
CA TYR A 63 3.75 -16.61 -0.35
C TYR A 63 3.44 -17.78 0.57
N GLU A 64 3.45 -19.02 0.06
CA GLU A 64 3.25 -20.23 0.86
C GLU A 64 4.31 -20.38 1.96
N THR A 65 5.58 -20.11 1.63
CA THR A 65 6.67 -20.14 2.61
C THR A 65 6.43 -19.12 3.73
N LEU A 66 6.04 -17.90 3.38
CA LEU A 66 5.72 -16.86 4.36
C LEU A 66 4.54 -17.25 5.25
N LEU A 67 3.50 -17.86 4.70
CA LEU A 67 2.37 -18.38 5.47
C LEU A 67 2.84 -19.41 6.49
N VAL A 68 3.60 -20.42 6.06
CA VAL A 68 4.11 -21.47 6.95
C VAL A 68 4.97 -20.86 8.07
N MET A 69 5.84 -19.92 7.77
CA MET A 69 6.69 -19.25 8.76
C MET A 69 5.90 -18.42 9.78
N ASN A 70 4.72 -17.96 9.40
CA ASN A 70 3.83 -17.15 10.26
C ASN A 70 2.64 -17.96 10.82
N GLY A 71 2.77 -19.28 10.90
CA GLY A 71 1.79 -20.15 11.56
C GLY A 71 0.58 -20.51 10.69
N GLY A 72 0.63 -20.24 9.40
CA GLY A 72 -0.45 -20.54 8.44
C GLY A 72 -1.58 -19.51 8.40
N GLU A 73 -1.44 -18.42 9.14
CA GLU A 73 -2.47 -17.38 9.24
C GLU A 73 -2.07 -16.16 8.39
N GLU A 74 -2.90 -15.80 7.43
CA GLU A 74 -2.64 -14.63 6.57
C GLU A 74 -2.53 -13.32 7.35
N ASP A 75 -3.32 -13.18 8.40
CA ASP A 75 -3.32 -11.98 9.23
C ASP A 75 -2.10 -11.87 10.15
N ALA A 76 -1.23 -12.89 10.18
CA ALA A 76 0.08 -12.84 10.81
C ALA A 76 1.20 -12.36 9.85
N LEU A 77 0.90 -12.20 8.57
CA LEU A 77 1.85 -11.68 7.59
C LEU A 77 2.20 -10.20 7.87
N PRO A 78 3.39 -9.74 7.44
CA PRO A 78 3.82 -8.35 7.66
C PRO A 78 2.90 -7.29 7.05
N MET A 79 2.21 -7.64 5.97
CA MET A 79 1.20 -6.82 5.31
C MET A 79 -0.01 -7.67 4.99
N PHE A 80 -1.19 -7.08 5.16
CA PHE A 80 -2.44 -7.78 4.96
C PHE A 80 -3.59 -6.80 4.75
N SER A 81 -4.54 -7.12 3.88
CA SER A 81 -5.72 -6.30 3.63
C SER A 81 -7.00 -7.13 3.57
N ARG A 82 -8.09 -6.56 4.10
CA ARG A 82 -9.45 -7.11 4.07
C ARG A 82 -10.46 -6.00 3.79
N PHE A 83 -11.70 -6.39 3.50
CA PHE A 83 -12.81 -5.43 3.59
C PHE A 83 -13.00 -4.96 5.03
N ALA A 84 -13.62 -3.78 5.20
CA ALA A 84 -13.84 -3.17 6.52
C ALA A 84 -14.71 -4.02 7.47
N ASP A 85 -15.52 -4.91 6.92
CA ASP A 85 -16.33 -5.88 7.68
C ASP A 85 -15.56 -7.15 8.07
N GLY A 86 -14.26 -7.22 7.73
CA GLY A 86 -13.40 -8.36 8.01
C GLY A 86 -13.46 -9.48 6.97
N THR A 87 -14.29 -9.35 5.93
CA THR A 87 -14.35 -10.36 4.86
C THR A 87 -13.11 -10.27 3.95
N GLU A 88 -12.74 -11.40 3.39
CA GLU A 88 -11.61 -11.52 2.49
C GLU A 88 -11.86 -10.79 1.17
N ILE A 89 -10.82 -10.10 0.68
CA ILE A 89 -10.80 -9.55 -0.68
C ILE A 89 -10.37 -10.67 -1.61
N LYS A 90 -11.19 -11.00 -2.59
CA LYS A 90 -10.87 -12.05 -3.54
C LYS A 90 -9.65 -11.66 -4.40
N LYS A 91 -8.74 -12.62 -4.59
CA LYS A 91 -7.54 -12.43 -5.42
C LYS A 91 -7.86 -11.88 -6.81
N GLU A 92 -8.94 -12.36 -7.43
CA GLU A 92 -9.40 -11.90 -8.75
C GLU A 92 -9.67 -10.39 -8.82
N TYR A 93 -10.10 -9.77 -7.71
CA TYR A 93 -10.33 -8.32 -7.67
C TYR A 93 -9.01 -7.56 -7.67
N ILE A 94 -8.04 -8.06 -6.94
CA ILE A 94 -6.70 -7.46 -6.88
C ILE A 94 -5.99 -7.61 -8.23
N GLU A 95 -6.06 -8.79 -8.84
CA GLU A 95 -5.51 -9.04 -10.17
C GLU A 95 -6.13 -8.11 -11.22
N ASN A 96 -7.45 -7.88 -11.14
CA ASN A 96 -8.11 -6.92 -12.03
C ASN A 96 -7.65 -5.47 -11.79
N ILE A 97 -7.46 -5.07 -10.51
CA ILE A 97 -6.91 -3.74 -10.19
C ILE A 97 -5.52 -3.58 -10.78
N ILE A 98 -4.63 -4.56 -10.58
CA ILE A 98 -3.26 -4.54 -11.11
C ILE A 98 -3.30 -4.44 -12.64
N GLN A 99 -4.12 -5.26 -13.31
CA GLN A 99 -4.25 -5.22 -14.78
C GLN A 99 -4.70 -3.84 -15.27
N VAL A 100 -5.70 -3.23 -14.63
CA VAL A 100 -6.17 -1.89 -14.99
C VAL A 100 -5.05 -0.85 -14.79
N LEU A 101 -4.31 -0.94 -13.69
CA LEU A 101 -3.20 -0.02 -13.41
C LEU A 101 -2.08 -0.17 -14.46
N ASP A 102 -1.76 -1.39 -14.86
CA ASP A 102 -0.77 -1.66 -15.92
C ASP A 102 -1.23 -1.10 -17.26
N ASP A 103 -2.48 -1.32 -17.62
CA ASP A 103 -3.06 -0.87 -18.90
C ASP A 103 -3.07 0.66 -19.06
N ILE A 104 -3.25 1.39 -17.95
CA ILE A 104 -3.28 2.86 -17.95
C ILE A 104 -1.92 3.51 -17.63
N THR A 105 -0.92 2.70 -17.29
CA THR A 105 0.41 3.22 -16.94
C THR A 105 1.10 3.86 -18.13
N VAL A 106 1.51 5.10 -17.95
CA VAL A 106 2.29 5.85 -18.96
C VAL A 106 3.73 5.99 -18.48
N PRO A 107 4.69 5.28 -19.11
CA PRO A 107 6.09 5.41 -18.73
C PRO A 107 6.64 6.78 -19.15
N VAL A 108 7.27 7.48 -18.21
CA VAL A 108 7.94 8.76 -18.43
C VAL A 108 9.45 8.52 -18.36
N PRO A 109 10.18 8.62 -19.50
CA PRO A 109 11.64 8.45 -19.51
C PRO A 109 12.32 9.68 -18.89
N TRP A 110 12.82 9.52 -17.68
CA TRP A 110 13.51 10.59 -16.94
C TRP A 110 14.87 10.94 -17.54
N GLN A 111 15.15 12.23 -17.61
CA GLN A 111 16.46 12.78 -17.94
C GLN A 111 17.02 13.60 -16.77
N LYS A 112 18.32 13.82 -16.77
CA LYS A 112 18.97 14.66 -15.74
C LYS A 112 18.45 16.10 -15.83
N GLY A 113 17.86 16.56 -14.72
CA GLY A 113 17.30 17.92 -14.62
C GLY A 113 15.79 17.97 -14.80
N ASP A 114 15.12 16.85 -15.09
CA ASP A 114 13.66 16.81 -15.15
C ASP A 114 13.04 17.09 -13.78
N LEU A 115 11.91 17.77 -13.80
CA LEU A 115 11.02 18.00 -12.69
C LEU A 115 9.63 17.47 -13.04
N LEU A 116 9.12 16.56 -12.21
CA LEU A 116 7.76 16.05 -12.31
C LEU A 116 6.95 16.52 -11.09
N MET A 117 5.84 17.18 -11.35
CA MET A 117 4.85 17.50 -10.33
C MET A 117 3.61 16.63 -10.54
N VAL A 118 3.18 15.94 -9.50
CA VAL A 118 2.06 15.01 -9.55
C VAL A 118 1.02 15.43 -8.51
N ASP A 119 -0.23 15.58 -8.95
CA ASP A 119 -1.36 15.58 -8.03
C ASP A 119 -1.61 14.14 -7.58
N ASN A 120 -1.17 13.80 -6.39
CA ASN A 120 -1.24 12.45 -5.82
C ASN A 120 -2.67 12.00 -5.50
N MET A 121 -3.66 12.87 -5.63
CA MET A 121 -5.07 12.49 -5.55
C MET A 121 -5.60 11.93 -6.87
N THR A 122 -5.15 12.49 -7.99
CA THR A 122 -5.63 12.15 -9.34
C THR A 122 -4.77 11.13 -10.07
N ALA A 123 -3.49 11.01 -9.71
CA ALA A 123 -2.55 10.13 -10.39
C ALA A 123 -1.78 9.25 -9.40
N LEU A 124 -1.86 7.96 -9.61
CA LEU A 124 -0.91 7.03 -9.01
C LEU A 124 0.44 7.18 -9.72
N HIS A 125 1.50 6.95 -8.98
CA HIS A 125 2.85 6.98 -9.54
C HIS A 125 3.66 5.81 -9.00
N GLY A 126 4.58 5.34 -9.80
CA GLY A 126 5.44 4.23 -9.45
C GLY A 126 6.80 4.35 -10.13
N ARG A 127 7.57 3.30 -10.06
CA ARG A 127 8.89 3.22 -10.65
C ARG A 127 9.07 1.89 -11.36
N LEU A 128 9.38 1.94 -12.64
CA LEU A 128 9.82 0.77 -13.38
C LEU A 128 11.23 0.33 -12.95
N PRO A 129 11.60 -0.94 -13.15
CA PRO A 129 12.96 -1.42 -12.96
C PRO A 129 13.96 -0.58 -13.75
N PHE A 130 15.14 -0.36 -13.20
CA PHE A 130 16.21 0.42 -13.84
C PHE A 130 17.58 -0.20 -13.55
N THR A 131 18.56 0.17 -14.36
CA THR A 131 19.97 -0.20 -14.19
C THR A 131 20.83 1.04 -14.10
N GLY A 132 22.00 0.93 -13.42
CA GLY A 132 22.94 2.04 -13.24
C GLY A 132 22.60 2.96 -12.07
N ASP A 133 23.43 3.97 -11.89
CA ASP A 133 23.30 4.94 -10.80
C ASP A 133 22.13 5.89 -11.05
N ARG A 134 21.34 6.11 -10.02
CA ARG A 134 20.17 6.99 -10.06
C ARG A 134 20.00 7.74 -8.75
N SER A 135 19.74 9.03 -8.84
CA SER A 135 19.34 9.86 -7.70
C SER A 135 18.09 10.64 -8.05
N ILE A 136 17.02 10.42 -7.28
CA ILE A 136 15.76 11.16 -7.39
C ILE A 136 15.49 11.80 -6.05
N LEU A 137 15.18 13.08 -6.07
CA LEU A 137 14.73 13.82 -4.89
C LEU A 137 13.21 13.93 -4.94
N ALA A 138 12.55 13.67 -3.82
CA ALA A 138 11.11 13.84 -3.68
C ALA A 138 10.81 14.87 -2.61
N SER A 139 9.84 15.72 -2.86
CA SER A 139 9.25 16.63 -1.88
C SER A 139 7.75 16.46 -1.90
N MET A 140 7.16 16.41 -0.73
CA MET A 140 5.72 16.33 -0.54
C MET A 140 5.25 17.60 0.15
N GLY A 141 4.16 18.19 -0.33
CA GLY A 141 3.55 19.40 0.18
C GLY A 141 2.09 19.22 0.53
#